data_cab6b06aada131c1503527ea056913cd
#
_entry.id   cab6b06aada131c1503527ea056913cd
#
_cell.length_a   1.000
_cell.length_b   1.000
_cell.length_c   1.000
_cell.angle_alpha   90.00
_cell.angle_beta   90.00
_cell.angle_gamma   90.00
#
_symmetry.space_group_name_H-M   'P 1'
#
loop_
_entity.id
_entity.type
_entity.pdbx_description
1 polymer ?
#
loop_
_entity_poly.entity_id
_entity_poly.type
_entity_poly.pdbx_seq_one_letter_code
_entity_poly.pdbx_strand_id
1 'polypeptide(L)'
;MLAAGRDGTLLRMSLALAYHRREDPQTALAHVEKALAFDPDFTAAGRLHGLIALALGDNATAEKAFAKALDVAQRRGELQLVKELTVRLRRLRPAAPR
;
A
#
# COMPACT_ATOMS: atom_id res chain seq x y z
N MET A 1 -10.29 -23.93 -11.48
CA MET A 1 -8.96 -24.10 -10.91
C MET A 1 -8.07 -22.96 -11.34
N LEU A 2 -7.26 -22.48 -10.44
CA LEU A 2 -6.26 -21.51 -10.82
C LEU A 2 -5.13 -22.21 -11.56
N ALA A 3 -4.91 -21.81 -12.76
CA ALA A 3 -3.75 -22.27 -13.50
C ALA A 3 -2.50 -21.68 -12.87
N ALA A 4 -1.37 -22.33 -13.09
CA ALA A 4 -0.09 -21.86 -12.55
C ALA A 4 0.22 -20.42 -12.93
N GLY A 5 -0.23 -19.97 -14.09
CA GLY A 5 0.00 -18.60 -14.55
C GLY A 5 -0.97 -17.55 -14.02
N ARG A 6 -1.82 -17.90 -13.06
CA ARG A 6 -2.83 -16.96 -12.58
C ARG A 6 -2.44 -16.22 -11.33
N ASP A 7 -1.25 -16.46 -10.80
CA ASP A 7 -0.71 -15.58 -9.78
C ASP A 7 -0.50 -14.21 -10.44
N GLY A 8 -0.87 -13.16 -9.74
CA GLY A 8 -0.75 -11.83 -10.29
C GLY A 8 -1.26 -10.80 -9.31
N THR A 9 -1.31 -9.57 -9.78
CA THR A 9 -1.63 -8.41 -8.94
C THR A 9 -2.95 -8.57 -8.19
N LEU A 10 -4.02 -8.96 -8.88
CA LEU A 10 -5.35 -9.00 -8.25
C LEU A 10 -5.45 -10.13 -7.22
N LEU A 11 -4.88 -11.30 -7.52
CA LEU A 11 -4.88 -12.40 -6.55
C LEU A 11 -4.09 -12.00 -5.31
N ARG A 12 -2.91 -11.46 -5.49
CA ARG A 12 -2.07 -11.05 -4.35
C ARG A 12 -2.70 -9.94 -3.55
N MET A 13 -3.35 -8.99 -4.22
CA MET A 13 -4.09 -7.92 -3.54
C MET A 13 -5.23 -8.48 -2.70
N SER A 14 -5.99 -9.43 -3.24
CA SER A 14 -7.09 -10.07 -2.51
C SER A 14 -6.58 -10.79 -1.28
N LEU A 15 -5.47 -11.50 -1.39
CA LEU A 15 -4.86 -12.18 -0.25
C LEU A 15 -4.35 -11.19 0.80
N ALA A 16 -3.71 -10.11 0.35
CA ALA A 16 -3.22 -9.08 1.26
C ALA A 16 -4.37 -8.46 2.05
N LEU A 17 -5.48 -8.14 1.38
CA LEU A 17 -6.65 -7.60 2.06
C LEU A 17 -7.23 -8.58 3.08
N ALA A 18 -7.32 -9.85 2.72
CA ALA A 18 -7.87 -10.86 3.62
C ALA A 18 -7.05 -10.99 4.89
N TYR A 19 -5.73 -11.05 4.75
CA TYR A 19 -4.87 -11.16 5.93
C TYR A 19 -4.81 -9.86 6.72
N HIS A 20 -4.88 -8.72 6.05
CA HIS A 20 -4.95 -7.43 6.74
C HIS A 20 -6.21 -7.36 7.62
N ARG A 21 -7.35 -7.82 7.12
CA ARG A 21 -8.59 -7.86 7.90
C ARG A 21 -8.54 -8.82 9.07
N ARG A 22 -7.74 -9.86 8.96
CA ARG A 22 -7.51 -10.82 10.05
C ARG A 22 -6.48 -10.34 11.05
N GLU A 23 -5.98 -9.14 10.87
CA GLU A 23 -4.94 -8.58 11.73
C GLU A 23 -3.67 -9.44 11.72
N ASP A 24 -3.34 -9.97 10.55
CA ASP A 24 -2.09 -10.68 10.31
C ASP A 24 -1.24 -9.85 9.33
N PRO A 25 -0.61 -8.77 9.83
CA PRO A 25 0.08 -7.86 8.94
C PRO A 25 1.34 -8.46 8.30
N GLN A 26 1.99 -9.42 8.92
CA GLN A 26 3.19 -10.01 8.33
C GLN A 26 2.86 -10.83 7.10
N THR A 27 1.80 -11.64 7.15
CA THR A 27 1.36 -12.40 5.99
C THR A 27 0.81 -11.45 4.91
N ALA A 28 0.04 -10.45 5.34
CA ALA A 28 -0.48 -9.44 4.42
C ALA A 28 0.66 -8.71 3.70
N LEU A 29 1.74 -8.40 4.40
CA LEU A 29 2.90 -7.72 3.81
C LEU A 29 3.49 -8.54 2.67
N ALA A 30 3.68 -9.84 2.88
CA ALA A 30 4.25 -10.69 1.85
C ALA A 30 3.40 -10.65 0.57
N HIS A 31 2.08 -10.68 0.70
CA HIS A 31 1.20 -10.67 -0.45
C HIS A 31 1.14 -9.29 -1.13
N VAL A 32 1.11 -8.20 -0.36
CA VAL A 32 1.05 -6.87 -0.98
C VAL A 32 2.36 -6.53 -1.69
N GLU A 33 3.49 -7.00 -1.16
CA GLU A 33 4.76 -6.82 -1.86
C GLU A 33 4.78 -7.55 -3.19
N LYS A 34 4.20 -8.76 -3.25
CA LYS A 34 4.07 -9.49 -4.51
C LYS A 34 3.14 -8.76 -5.48
N ALA A 35 2.03 -8.20 -4.99
CA ALA A 35 1.13 -7.42 -5.84
C ALA A 35 1.86 -6.25 -6.48
N LEU A 36 2.67 -5.54 -5.71
CA LEU A 36 3.43 -4.40 -6.21
C LEU A 36 4.61 -4.81 -7.10
N ALA A 37 5.12 -6.04 -6.93
CA ALA A 37 6.12 -6.56 -7.85
C ALA A 37 5.52 -6.81 -9.24
N PHE A 38 4.27 -7.27 -9.29
CA PHE A 38 3.56 -7.46 -10.56
C PHE A 38 3.16 -6.12 -11.19
N ASP A 39 2.71 -5.18 -10.36
CA ASP A 39 2.25 -3.86 -10.84
C ASP A 39 2.67 -2.79 -9.84
N PRO A 40 3.85 -2.19 -10.04
CA PRO A 40 4.35 -1.18 -9.11
C PRO A 40 3.47 0.08 -9.01
N ASP A 41 2.64 0.33 -10.02
CA ASP A 41 1.78 1.52 -10.06
C ASP A 41 0.34 1.23 -9.63
N PHE A 42 0.10 0.06 -9.05
CA PHE A 42 -1.22 -0.26 -8.52
C PHE A 42 -1.44 0.51 -7.21
N THR A 43 -2.12 1.64 -7.30
CA THR A 43 -2.24 2.58 -6.18
C THR A 43 -2.97 1.99 -4.98
N ALA A 44 -3.99 1.14 -5.21
CA ALA A 44 -4.68 0.48 -4.10
C ALA A 44 -3.74 -0.41 -3.30
N ALA A 45 -2.82 -1.11 -3.97
CA ALA A 45 -1.82 -1.93 -3.29
C ALA A 45 -0.80 -1.06 -2.57
N GLY A 46 -0.41 0.05 -3.15
CA GLY A 46 0.49 1.01 -2.49
C GLY A 46 -0.10 1.56 -1.21
N ARG A 47 -1.39 1.92 -1.26
CA ARG A 47 -2.11 2.36 -0.07
C ARG A 47 -2.14 1.27 1.01
N LEU A 48 -2.49 0.05 0.61
CA LEU A 48 -2.56 -1.07 1.54
C LEU A 48 -1.18 -1.38 2.13
N HIS A 49 -0.14 -1.30 1.31
CA HIS A 49 1.24 -1.49 1.78
C HIS A 49 1.57 -0.53 2.92
N GLY A 50 1.22 0.74 2.75
CA GLY A 50 1.42 1.72 3.81
C GLY A 50 0.64 1.40 5.07
N LEU A 51 -0.62 0.98 4.94
CA LEU A 51 -1.45 0.62 6.09
C LEU A 51 -0.89 -0.60 6.83
N ILE A 52 -0.43 -1.60 6.09
CA ILE A 52 0.18 -2.80 6.69
C ILE A 52 1.46 -2.42 7.42
N ALA A 53 2.29 -1.57 6.82
CA ALA A 53 3.52 -1.11 7.46
C ALA A 53 3.22 -0.37 8.76
N LEU A 54 2.17 0.46 8.80
CA LEU A 54 1.74 1.10 10.04
C LEU A 54 1.36 0.09 11.11
N ALA A 55 0.63 -0.98 10.71
CA ALA A 55 0.25 -2.02 11.65
C ALA A 55 1.46 -2.76 12.22
N LEU A 56 2.54 -2.82 11.46
CA LEU A 56 3.80 -3.42 11.89
C LEU A 56 4.69 -2.45 12.68
N GLY A 57 4.28 -1.20 12.80
CA GLY A 57 5.09 -0.18 13.46
C GLY A 57 6.23 0.34 12.61
N ASP A 58 6.23 0.05 11.32
CA ASP A 58 7.28 0.47 10.39
C ASP A 58 6.87 1.76 9.68
N ASN A 59 7.04 2.88 10.37
CA ASN A 59 6.63 4.17 9.84
C ASN A 59 7.46 4.61 8.64
N ALA A 60 8.71 4.21 8.57
CA ALA A 60 9.57 4.56 7.43
C ALA A 60 9.07 3.91 6.15
N THR A 61 8.72 2.62 6.20
CA THR A 61 8.15 1.93 5.04
C THR A 61 6.79 2.50 4.70
N ALA A 62 5.97 2.82 5.72
CA ALA A 62 4.66 3.40 5.48
C ALA A 62 4.78 4.73 4.72
N GLU A 63 5.70 5.58 5.13
CA GLU A 63 5.91 6.86 4.46
C GLU A 63 6.32 6.67 3.00
N LYS A 64 7.26 5.77 2.74
CA LYS A 64 7.69 5.51 1.37
C LYS A 64 6.56 4.96 0.51
N ALA A 65 5.78 4.03 1.05
CA ALA A 65 4.67 3.42 0.32
C ALA A 65 3.61 4.46 -0.02
N PHE A 66 3.23 5.29 0.95
CA PHE A 66 2.23 6.33 0.70
C PHE A 66 2.74 7.40 -0.26
N ALA A 67 4.01 7.78 -0.17
CA ALA A 67 4.58 8.79 -1.05
C ALA A 67 4.59 8.31 -2.50
N LYS A 68 4.96 7.06 -2.72
CA LYS A 68 4.95 6.49 -4.07
C LYS A 68 3.54 6.39 -4.62
N ALA A 69 2.60 5.90 -3.82
CA ALA A 69 1.21 5.79 -4.23
C ALA A 69 0.61 7.17 -4.52
N LEU A 70 0.98 8.18 -3.72
CA LEU A 70 0.53 9.55 -3.95
C LEU A 70 1.02 10.08 -5.30
N ASP A 71 2.28 9.86 -5.63
CA ASP A 71 2.83 10.29 -6.91
C ASP A 71 2.06 9.70 -8.08
N VAL A 72 1.79 8.40 -8.04
CA VAL A 72 1.02 7.74 -9.11
C VAL A 72 -0.42 8.25 -9.13
N ALA A 73 -1.05 8.38 -7.96
CA ALA A 73 -2.42 8.88 -7.87
C ALA A 73 -2.56 10.30 -8.45
N GLN A 74 -1.58 11.16 -8.19
CA GLN A 74 -1.57 12.51 -8.76
C GLN A 74 -1.49 12.49 -10.28
N ARG A 75 -0.60 11.65 -10.81
CA ARG A 75 -0.45 11.53 -12.26
C ARG A 75 -1.71 10.99 -12.93
N ARG A 76 -2.47 10.14 -12.23
CA ARG A 76 -3.70 9.53 -12.75
C ARG A 76 -4.95 10.34 -12.45
N GLY A 77 -4.85 11.40 -11.67
CA GLY A 77 -6.02 12.19 -11.29
C GLY A 77 -6.95 11.47 -10.32
N GLU A 78 -6.45 10.56 -9.51
CA GLU A 78 -7.24 9.85 -8.51
C GLU A 78 -7.41 10.73 -7.27
N LEU A 79 -8.30 11.71 -7.36
CA LEU A 79 -8.36 12.82 -6.42
C LEU A 79 -8.67 12.40 -4.99
N GLN A 80 -9.57 11.43 -4.79
CA GLN A 80 -9.90 10.98 -3.44
C GLN A 80 -8.69 10.35 -2.76
N LEU A 81 -7.96 9.53 -3.51
CA LEU A 81 -6.77 8.88 -2.99
C LEU A 81 -5.68 9.90 -2.71
N VAL A 82 -5.52 10.90 -3.58
CA VAL A 82 -4.57 11.99 -3.34
C VAL A 82 -4.86 12.67 -2.01
N LYS A 83 -6.12 12.98 -1.74
CA LYS A 83 -6.51 13.63 -0.48
C LYS A 83 -6.17 12.75 0.72
N GLU A 84 -6.53 11.48 0.65
CA GLU A 84 -6.27 10.55 1.75
C GLU A 84 -4.78 10.42 2.01
N LEU A 85 -3.99 10.17 0.97
CA LEU A 85 -2.56 9.93 1.12
C LEU A 85 -1.82 11.18 1.59
N THR A 86 -2.25 12.35 1.15
CA THR A 86 -1.68 13.61 1.62
C THR A 86 -1.84 13.75 3.14
N VAL A 87 -3.04 13.45 3.65
CA VAL A 87 -3.31 13.51 5.09
C VAL A 87 -2.46 12.48 5.83
N ARG A 88 -2.40 11.25 5.34
CA ARG A 88 -1.63 10.19 5.99
C ARG A 88 -0.15 10.53 6.06
N LEU A 89 0.41 11.07 4.98
CA LEU A 89 1.81 11.48 4.96
C LEU A 89 2.09 12.61 5.93
N ARG A 90 1.17 13.58 6.01
CA ARG A 90 1.32 14.69 6.95
C ARG A 90 1.38 14.19 8.39
N ARG A 91 0.60 13.17 8.72
CA ARG A 91 0.60 12.60 10.06
C ARG A 91 1.88 11.84 10.39
N LEU A 92 2.52 11.26 9.37
CA LEU A 92 3.75 10.49 9.56
C LEU A 92 4.99 11.36 9.62
N ARG A 93 4.97 12.51 8.96
CA ARG A 93 6.12 13.41 8.91
C ARG A 93 6.11 14.31 10.12
N PRO A 94 7.26 14.42 10.82
CA PRO A 94 7.31 15.34 11.94
C PRO A 94 7.11 16.77 11.45
N ALA A 95 6.56 17.61 12.33
CA ALA A 95 6.41 19.02 12.02
C ALA A 95 7.79 19.64 11.78
N ALA A 96 7.86 20.54 10.81
CA ALA A 96 9.11 21.23 10.53
C ALA A 96 9.52 22.06 11.76
N PRO A 97 10.78 22.02 12.15
CA PRO A 97 11.23 22.86 13.25
C PRO A 97 11.12 24.34 12.86
N ARG A 98 10.89 25.15 13.85
CA ARG A 98 10.77 26.58 13.63
C ARG A 98 11.98 27.32 14.16
#